data_a48ca178dc914344c3a44c656163ccef
#
_entry.id   a48ca178dc914344c3a44c656163ccef
#
_cell.length_a   1.000
_cell.length_b   1.000
_cell.length_c   1.000
_cell.angle_alpha   90.00
_cell.angle_beta   90.00
_cell.angle_gamma   90.00
#
_symmetry.space_group_name_H-M   'P 1'
#
loop_
_entity.id
_entity.type
_entity.pdbx_description
1 polymer ?
#
loop_
_entity_poly.entity_id
_entity_poly.type
_entity_poly.pdbx_seq_one_letter_code
_entity_poly.pdbx_strand_id
1 'polypeptide(L)'
;MSPESEGIFIDTNILIYSTFPDFDSEKHIQSLESLNQLLQSGKPLFVSSQILREYFAISTNGSIFKRPLNRKQAVGKIHEFLKRFNLILEKETTIQTLMDLIEKYTVSRQKIHDLNIVATMIDHGISHLLTYNTKDFKMIKDISLCEL
;
A
#
# COMPACT_ATOMS: atom_id res chain seq x y z
N MET A 1 10.19 -16.98 -13.72
CA MET A 1 9.76 -15.85 -12.88
C MET A 1 9.53 -16.32 -11.46
N SER A 2 10.04 -15.58 -10.46
CA SER A 2 9.70 -15.90 -9.07
C SER A 2 8.23 -15.57 -8.82
N PRO A 3 7.54 -16.26 -7.90
CA PRO A 3 6.16 -15.92 -7.55
C PRO A 3 5.98 -14.45 -7.13
N GLU A 4 7.02 -13.86 -6.53
CA GLU A 4 7.00 -12.46 -6.08
C GLU A 4 6.93 -11.47 -7.24
N SER A 5 7.49 -11.80 -8.44
CA SER A 5 7.43 -10.92 -9.61
C SER A 5 6.00 -10.73 -10.15
N GLU A 6 5.10 -11.64 -9.83
CA GLU A 6 3.68 -11.53 -10.16
C GLU A 6 2.86 -10.93 -9.03
N GLY A 7 3.50 -10.61 -7.92
CA GLY A 7 2.86 -10.07 -6.73
C GLY A 7 2.41 -8.63 -6.93
N ILE A 8 1.43 -8.24 -6.14
CA ILE A 8 0.86 -6.90 -6.15
C ILE A 8 0.99 -6.32 -4.76
N PHE A 9 1.60 -5.15 -4.67
CA PHE A 9 1.71 -4.38 -3.43
C PHE A 9 0.49 -3.48 -3.28
N ILE A 10 -0.10 -3.47 -2.10
CA ILE A 10 -1.33 -2.73 -1.80
C ILE A 10 -0.97 -1.49 -1.01
N ASP A 11 -1.31 -0.30 -1.54
CA ASP A 11 -1.08 0.96 -0.86
C ASP A 11 -2.13 1.19 0.23
N THR A 12 -1.78 2.02 1.20
CA THR A 12 -2.62 2.35 2.36
C THR A 12 -4.01 2.83 1.96
N ASN A 13 -4.12 3.69 0.94
CA ASN A 13 -5.40 4.25 0.54
C ASN A 13 -6.42 3.19 0.14
N ILE A 14 -5.98 2.10 -0.50
CA ILE A 14 -6.87 0.98 -0.85
C ILE A 14 -7.48 0.37 0.41
N LEU A 15 -6.66 0.15 1.44
CA LEU A 15 -7.13 -0.41 2.71
C LEU A 15 -8.08 0.55 3.44
N ILE A 16 -7.79 1.85 3.39
CA ILE A 16 -8.63 2.88 3.99
C ILE A 16 -10.01 2.93 3.32
N TYR A 17 -10.06 3.02 1.99
CA TYR A 17 -11.34 3.05 1.29
C TYR A 17 -12.14 1.77 1.49
N SER A 18 -11.47 0.62 1.57
CA SER A 18 -12.14 -0.65 1.82
C SER A 18 -12.76 -0.74 3.23
N THR A 19 -12.30 0.09 4.16
CA THR A 19 -12.76 0.10 5.56
C THR A 19 -13.92 1.06 5.79
N PHE A 20 -13.96 2.21 5.10
CA PHE A 20 -14.88 3.31 5.39
C PHE A 20 -15.88 3.54 4.24
N PRO A 21 -17.06 2.89 4.29
CA PRO A 21 -18.05 3.02 3.20
C PRO A 21 -18.61 4.43 3.03
N ASP A 22 -18.69 5.20 4.13
CA ASP A 22 -19.30 6.53 4.13
C ASP A 22 -18.32 7.63 3.73
N PHE A 23 -17.03 7.35 3.69
CA PHE A 23 -16.01 8.35 3.34
C PHE A 23 -16.01 8.65 1.84
N ASP A 24 -16.08 7.61 1.02
CA ASP A 24 -16.23 7.68 -0.44
C ASP A 24 -16.84 6.35 -0.90
N SER A 25 -18.13 6.35 -1.18
CA SER A 25 -18.87 5.12 -1.45
C SER A 25 -18.43 4.42 -2.74
N GLU A 26 -18.08 5.19 -3.77
CA GLU A 26 -17.61 4.61 -5.04
C GLU A 26 -16.25 3.94 -4.86
N LYS A 27 -15.31 4.62 -4.21
CA LYS A 27 -13.98 4.06 -3.94
C LYS A 27 -14.04 2.90 -2.96
N HIS A 28 -14.97 2.93 -2.01
CA HIS A 28 -15.20 1.81 -1.11
C HIS A 28 -15.55 0.54 -1.89
N ILE A 29 -16.57 0.62 -2.75
CA ILE A 29 -17.01 -0.52 -3.56
C ILE A 29 -15.89 -0.98 -4.50
N GLN A 30 -15.26 -0.04 -5.20
CA GLN A 30 -14.19 -0.33 -6.14
C GLN A 30 -13.00 -1.02 -5.45
N SER A 31 -12.61 -0.54 -4.27
CA SER A 31 -11.52 -1.16 -3.50
C SER A 31 -11.84 -2.58 -3.08
N LEU A 32 -13.07 -2.82 -2.58
CA LEU A 32 -13.50 -4.16 -2.20
C LEU A 32 -13.54 -5.11 -3.39
N GLU A 33 -14.09 -4.67 -4.51
CA GLU A 33 -14.14 -5.48 -5.73
C GLU A 33 -12.74 -5.81 -6.26
N SER A 34 -11.86 -4.82 -6.30
CA SER A 34 -10.48 -5.02 -6.77
C SER A 34 -9.73 -5.99 -5.87
N LEU A 35 -9.82 -5.84 -4.55
CA LEU A 35 -9.17 -6.76 -3.61
C LEU A 35 -9.72 -8.18 -3.74
N ASN A 36 -11.03 -8.33 -3.85
CA ASN A 36 -11.65 -9.64 -3.99
C ASN A 36 -11.24 -10.33 -5.29
N GLN A 37 -11.20 -9.60 -6.41
CA GLN A 37 -10.76 -10.14 -7.69
C GLN A 37 -9.30 -10.59 -7.64
N LEU A 38 -8.43 -9.79 -7.03
CA LEU A 38 -7.02 -10.12 -6.88
C LEU A 38 -6.80 -11.34 -5.98
N LEU A 39 -7.54 -11.43 -4.88
CA LEU A 39 -7.47 -12.60 -4.00
C LEU A 39 -7.94 -13.86 -4.71
N GLN A 40 -8.99 -13.77 -5.52
CA GLN A 40 -9.50 -14.92 -6.31
C GLN A 40 -8.56 -15.31 -7.45
N SER A 41 -7.77 -14.36 -7.96
CA SER A 41 -6.82 -14.65 -9.04
C SER A 41 -5.65 -15.54 -8.61
N GLY A 42 -5.44 -15.68 -7.30
CA GLY A 42 -4.32 -16.45 -6.75
C GLY A 42 -2.99 -15.73 -6.76
N LYS A 43 -2.94 -14.47 -7.23
CA LYS A 43 -1.71 -13.68 -7.18
C LYS A 43 -1.39 -13.32 -5.73
N PRO A 44 -0.12 -13.39 -5.31
CA PRO A 44 0.25 -12.97 -3.96
C PRO A 44 0.09 -11.46 -3.80
N LEU A 45 -0.55 -11.07 -2.72
CA LEU A 45 -0.73 -9.66 -2.38
C LEU A 45 0.14 -9.33 -1.18
N PHE A 46 0.74 -8.14 -1.21
CA PHE A 46 1.75 -7.73 -0.25
C PHE A 46 1.40 -6.39 0.39
N VAL A 47 1.68 -6.29 1.68
CA VAL A 47 1.73 -5.04 2.42
C VAL A 47 3.05 -4.99 3.19
N SER A 48 3.49 -3.79 3.54
CA SER A 48 4.68 -3.63 4.38
C SER A 48 4.30 -3.13 5.77
N SER A 49 5.24 -3.19 6.70
CA SER A 49 5.04 -2.62 8.03
C SER A 49 4.73 -1.12 7.97
N GLN A 50 5.32 -0.39 7.00
CA GLN A 50 4.98 1.02 6.77
C GLN A 50 3.50 1.20 6.44
N ILE A 51 2.95 0.39 5.54
CA ILE A 51 1.54 0.45 5.15
C ILE A 51 0.63 0.24 6.37
N LEU A 52 0.96 -0.73 7.21
CA LEU A 52 0.15 -1.03 8.39
C LEU A 52 0.22 0.10 9.44
N ARG A 53 1.41 0.72 9.62
CA ARG A 53 1.53 1.89 10.50
C ARG A 53 0.73 3.08 9.98
N GLU A 54 0.81 3.35 8.68
CA GLU A 54 0.03 4.43 8.04
C GLU A 54 -1.46 4.16 8.17
N TYR A 55 -1.89 2.92 7.94
CA TYR A 55 -3.28 2.52 8.10
C TYR A 55 -3.77 2.78 9.53
N PHE A 56 -3.01 2.38 10.54
CA PHE A 56 -3.37 2.63 11.94
C PHE A 56 -3.53 4.12 12.21
N ALA A 57 -2.54 4.92 11.80
CA ALA A 57 -2.54 6.36 12.04
C ALA A 57 -3.74 7.05 11.36
N ILE A 58 -4.04 6.69 10.13
CA ILE A 58 -5.13 7.32 9.36
C ILE A 58 -6.49 6.82 9.85
N SER A 59 -6.68 5.52 10.01
CA SER A 59 -7.99 4.94 10.35
C SER A 59 -8.49 5.35 11.73
N THR A 60 -7.60 5.74 12.63
CA THR A 60 -7.96 6.20 13.99
C THR A 60 -8.02 7.72 14.11
N ASN A 61 -7.84 8.45 13.01
CA ASN A 61 -7.76 9.92 13.04
C ASN A 61 -9.13 10.58 12.94
N GLY A 62 -9.59 11.15 14.05
CA GLY A 62 -10.87 11.87 14.13
C GLY A 62 -10.92 13.18 13.35
N SER A 63 -9.76 13.71 12.90
CA SER A 63 -9.73 14.88 12.01
C SER A 63 -10.04 14.53 10.56
N ILE A 64 -9.91 13.25 10.19
CA ILE A 64 -10.19 12.76 8.83
C ILE A 64 -11.61 12.17 8.77
N PHE A 65 -11.98 11.35 9.74
CA PHE A 65 -13.25 10.63 9.75
C PHE A 65 -14.15 11.09 10.88
N LYS A 66 -15.45 11.21 10.59
CA LYS A 66 -16.46 11.49 11.63
C LYS A 66 -16.54 10.33 12.64
N ARG A 67 -16.38 9.10 12.15
CA ARG A 67 -16.41 7.88 12.94
C ARG A 67 -15.13 7.07 12.71
N PRO A 68 -14.00 7.53 13.27
CA PRO A 68 -12.75 6.79 13.11
C PRO A 68 -12.84 5.45 13.85
N LEU A 69 -11.96 4.53 13.49
CA LEU A 69 -11.79 3.32 14.29
C LEU A 69 -11.16 3.66 15.63
N ASN A 70 -11.55 2.96 16.69
CA ASN A 70 -10.79 3.00 17.93
C ASN A 70 -9.56 2.09 17.79
N ARG A 71 -8.65 2.14 18.77
CA ARG A 71 -7.40 1.36 18.72
C ARG A 71 -7.64 -0.15 18.56
N LYS A 72 -8.61 -0.68 19.30
CA LYS A 72 -8.93 -2.12 19.25
C LYS A 72 -9.47 -2.53 17.87
N GLN A 73 -10.34 -1.70 17.29
CA GLN A 73 -10.89 -1.94 15.97
C GLN A 73 -9.79 -1.90 14.89
N ALA A 74 -8.90 -0.92 14.95
CA ALA A 74 -7.81 -0.78 14.00
C ALA A 74 -6.85 -1.97 14.08
N VAL A 75 -6.48 -2.39 15.27
CA VAL A 75 -5.64 -3.59 15.47
C VAL A 75 -6.34 -4.83 14.92
N GLY A 76 -7.65 -4.97 15.15
CA GLY A 76 -8.44 -6.07 14.61
C GLY A 76 -8.42 -6.10 13.08
N LYS A 77 -8.55 -4.94 12.45
CA LYS A 77 -8.43 -4.83 10.97
C LYS A 77 -7.06 -5.23 10.48
N ILE A 78 -6.01 -4.82 11.16
CA ILE A 78 -4.64 -5.18 10.78
C ILE A 78 -4.46 -6.71 10.86
N HIS A 79 -4.99 -7.36 11.91
CA HIS A 79 -4.98 -8.82 11.99
C HIS A 79 -5.71 -9.47 10.81
N GLU A 80 -6.84 -8.92 10.38
CA GLU A 80 -7.55 -9.42 9.20
C GLU A 80 -6.71 -9.28 7.92
N PHE A 81 -6.04 -8.14 7.74
CA PHE A 81 -5.15 -7.92 6.59
C PHE A 81 -4.00 -8.93 6.58
N LEU A 82 -3.42 -9.22 7.73
CA LEU A 82 -2.32 -10.18 7.85
C LEU A 82 -2.73 -11.62 7.53
N LYS A 83 -4.03 -11.93 7.59
CA LYS A 83 -4.55 -13.23 7.14
C LYS A 83 -4.67 -13.33 5.61
N ARG A 84 -4.81 -12.20 4.93
CA ARG A 84 -5.05 -12.14 3.48
C ARG A 84 -3.83 -11.74 2.69
N PHE A 85 -2.97 -10.92 3.27
CA PHE A 85 -1.81 -10.32 2.59
C PHE A 85 -0.52 -10.80 3.22
N ASN A 86 0.51 -10.91 2.39
CA ASN A 86 1.86 -11.23 2.84
C ASN A 86 2.52 -9.96 3.38
N LEU A 87 3.05 -10.03 4.58
CA LEU A 87 3.80 -8.92 5.18
C LEU A 87 5.24 -8.96 4.71
N ILE A 88 5.75 -7.86 4.17
CA ILE A 88 7.17 -7.69 3.88
C ILE A 88 7.75 -6.60 4.78
N LEU A 89 9.00 -6.78 5.14
CA LEU A 89 9.74 -5.86 5.99
C LEU A 89 10.85 -5.20 5.19
N GLU A 90 11.25 -4.01 5.60
CA GLU A 90 12.43 -3.37 5.05
C GLU A 90 13.65 -4.24 5.35
N LYS A 91 14.50 -4.39 4.35
CA LYS A 91 15.78 -5.10 4.48
C LYS A 91 16.87 -4.10 4.88
N GLU A 92 18.04 -4.61 5.25
CA GLU A 92 19.20 -3.74 5.51
C GLU A 92 19.57 -2.89 4.28
N THR A 93 19.31 -3.43 3.09
CA THR A 93 19.60 -2.76 1.81
C THR A 93 18.58 -1.68 1.44
N THR A 94 17.41 -1.65 2.07
CA THR A 94 16.32 -0.76 1.64
C THR A 94 16.70 0.72 1.75
N ILE A 95 17.47 1.09 2.76
CA ILE A 95 17.91 2.49 2.89
C ILE A 95 18.80 2.92 1.71
N GLN A 96 19.67 2.04 1.23
CA GLN A 96 20.48 2.34 0.05
C GLN A 96 19.63 2.42 -1.21
N THR A 97 18.68 1.51 -1.37
CA THR A 97 17.73 1.55 -2.49
C THR A 97 16.93 2.85 -2.48
N LEU A 98 16.48 3.29 -1.29
CA LEU A 98 15.79 4.57 -1.13
C LEU A 98 16.66 5.76 -1.55
N MET A 99 17.92 5.79 -1.11
CA MET A 99 18.84 6.87 -1.48
C MET A 99 19.08 6.91 -2.99
N ASP A 100 19.21 5.75 -3.63
CA ASP A 100 19.37 5.67 -5.08
C ASP A 100 18.14 6.22 -5.81
N LEU A 101 16.93 5.93 -5.30
CA LEU A 101 15.70 6.48 -5.86
C LEU A 101 15.61 8.01 -5.67
N ILE A 102 16.01 8.52 -4.53
CA ILE A 102 16.04 9.96 -4.26
C ILE A 102 16.97 10.67 -5.28
N GLU A 103 18.12 10.10 -5.57
CA GLU A 103 19.04 10.65 -6.56
C GLU A 103 18.53 10.55 -8.00
N LYS A 104 17.84 9.46 -8.29
CA LYS A 104 17.29 9.19 -9.64
C LYS A 104 16.10 10.07 -9.98
N TYR A 105 15.24 10.33 -9.00
CA TYR A 105 14.00 11.08 -9.20
C TYR A 105 13.99 12.37 -8.40
N THR A 106 13.67 13.48 -9.06
CA THR A 106 13.48 14.76 -8.39
C THR A 106 12.08 14.77 -7.77
N VAL A 107 12.01 14.59 -6.46
CA VAL A 107 10.74 14.54 -5.72
C VAL A 107 10.77 15.54 -4.56
N SER A 108 9.58 15.98 -4.14
CA SER A 108 9.44 16.82 -2.96
C SER A 108 9.69 16.03 -1.68
N ARG A 109 10.00 16.73 -0.60
CA ARG A 109 10.25 16.10 0.71
C ARG A 109 9.08 15.24 1.19
N GLN A 110 7.86 15.64 0.86
CA GLN A 110 6.67 14.90 1.29
C GLN A 110 6.56 13.53 0.62
N LYS A 111 7.26 13.33 -0.49
CA LYS A 111 7.20 12.07 -1.25
C LYS A 111 8.23 11.03 -0.79
N ILE A 112 9.00 11.32 0.24
CA ILE A 112 10.00 10.37 0.76
C ILE A 112 9.35 9.05 1.20
N HIS A 113 8.16 9.11 1.79
CA HIS A 113 7.46 7.91 2.23
C HIS A 113 6.97 7.08 1.05
N ASP A 114 6.52 7.73 -0.03
CA ASP A 114 6.14 7.05 -1.27
C ASP A 114 7.34 6.36 -1.92
N LEU A 115 8.50 7.03 -1.96
CA LEU A 115 9.74 6.43 -2.45
C LEU A 115 10.17 5.24 -1.58
N ASN A 116 9.95 5.31 -0.28
CA ASN A 116 10.27 4.19 0.61
C ASN A 116 9.40 2.96 0.33
N ILE A 117 8.14 3.17 -0.03
CA ILE A 117 7.27 2.08 -0.50
C ILE A 117 7.90 1.41 -1.72
N VAL A 118 8.31 2.22 -2.70
CA VAL A 118 8.94 1.71 -3.92
C VAL A 118 10.26 0.99 -3.62
N ALA A 119 11.09 1.55 -2.73
CA ALA A 119 12.35 0.92 -2.33
C ALA A 119 12.11 -0.47 -1.70
N THR A 120 11.11 -0.58 -0.84
CA THR A 120 10.73 -1.85 -0.22
C THR A 120 10.24 -2.85 -1.27
N MET A 121 9.43 -2.39 -2.21
CA MET A 121 8.96 -3.22 -3.33
C MET A 121 10.13 -3.76 -4.15
N ILE A 122 11.05 -2.89 -4.55
CA ILE A 122 12.22 -3.25 -5.36
C ILE A 122 13.04 -4.33 -4.64
N ASP A 123 13.33 -4.13 -3.36
CA ASP A 123 14.15 -5.07 -2.59
C ASP A 123 13.49 -6.44 -2.43
N HIS A 124 12.17 -6.52 -2.58
CA HIS A 124 11.42 -7.78 -2.53
C HIS A 124 11.03 -8.31 -3.91
N GLY A 125 11.48 -7.67 -4.99
CA GLY A 125 11.17 -8.13 -6.34
C GLY A 125 9.72 -7.94 -6.75
N ILE A 126 9.00 -7.02 -6.11
CA ILE A 126 7.60 -6.72 -6.41
C ILE A 126 7.54 -5.49 -7.30
N SER A 127 6.92 -5.62 -8.48
CA SER A 127 6.92 -4.54 -9.48
C SER A 127 5.56 -3.88 -9.70
N HIS A 128 4.48 -4.42 -9.14
CA HIS A 128 3.12 -3.91 -9.35
C HIS A 128 2.56 -3.30 -8.08
N LEU A 129 2.00 -2.09 -8.21
CA LEU A 129 1.42 -1.33 -7.11
C LEU A 129 -0.05 -1.02 -7.39
N LEU A 130 -0.92 -1.34 -6.45
CA LEU A 130 -2.33 -0.94 -6.47
C LEU A 130 -2.50 0.27 -5.56
N THR A 131 -2.84 1.42 -6.16
CA THR A 131 -2.97 2.70 -5.44
C THR A 131 -3.96 3.61 -6.14
N TYR A 132 -4.60 4.49 -5.37
CA TYR A 132 -5.35 5.63 -5.91
C TYR A 132 -4.46 6.84 -6.20
N ASN A 133 -3.27 6.90 -5.63
CA ASN A 133 -2.32 8.01 -5.81
C ASN A 133 -1.46 7.83 -7.06
N THR A 134 -2.08 7.54 -8.19
CA THR A 134 -1.35 7.27 -9.43
C THR A 134 -0.45 8.44 -9.86
N LYS A 135 -0.88 9.69 -9.60
CA LYS A 135 -0.09 10.88 -9.92
C LYS A 135 1.27 10.90 -9.21
N ASP A 136 1.32 10.36 -7.98
CA ASP A 136 2.54 10.38 -7.17
C ASP A 136 3.55 9.32 -7.60
N PHE A 137 3.09 8.26 -8.26
CA PHE A 137 3.93 7.12 -8.63
C PHE A 137 4.21 6.97 -10.13
N LYS A 138 3.42 7.62 -11.00
CA LYS A 138 3.52 7.40 -12.44
C LYS A 138 4.88 7.76 -13.06
N MET A 139 5.62 8.67 -12.43
CA MET A 139 6.94 9.07 -12.90
C MET A 139 8.03 8.06 -12.51
N ILE A 140 7.74 7.16 -11.60
CA ILE A 140 8.69 6.16 -11.12
C ILE A 140 8.62 4.95 -12.04
N LYS A 141 9.63 4.82 -12.91
CA LYS A 141 9.63 3.79 -13.97
C LYS A 141 10.05 2.40 -13.47
N ASP A 142 10.51 2.30 -12.23
CA ASP A 142 10.92 1.04 -11.61
C ASP A 142 9.74 0.14 -11.28
N ILE A 143 8.53 0.68 -11.24
CA ILE A 143 7.29 -0.06 -10.92
C ILE A 143 6.22 0.18 -11.96
N SER A 144 5.20 -0.68 -11.96
CA SER A 144 4.00 -0.57 -12.80
C SER A 144 2.79 -0.38 -11.90
N LEU A 145 1.85 0.46 -12.34
CA LEU A 145 0.61 0.70 -11.59
C LEU A 145 -0.49 -0.23 -12.09
N CYS A 146 -1.24 -0.81 -11.15
CA CYS A 146 -2.43 -1.60 -11.48
C CYS A 146 -3.62 -0.67 -11.68
N GLU A 147 -4.53 -1.07 -12.57
CA GLU A 147 -5.80 -0.38 -12.75
C GLU A 147 -6.81 -0.88 -11.71
N LEU A 148 -7.65 0.06 -11.25
CA LEU A 148 -8.75 -0.23 -10.33
C LEU A 148 -10.05 -0.49 -11.08
#